data_4cf133685ab16c44f1b92939c2f61ca5
#
_entry.id   4cf133685ab16c44f1b92939c2f61ca5
#
_cell.length_a   1.000
_cell.length_b   1.000
_cell.length_c   1.000
_cell.angle_alpha   90.00
_cell.angle_beta   90.00
_cell.angle_gamma   90.00
#
_symmetry.space_group_name_H-M   'P 1'
#
loop_
_entity.id
_entity.type
_entity.pdbx_description
1 polymer ?
#
loop_
_entity_poly.entity_id
_entity_poly.type
_entity_poly.pdbx_seq_one_letter_code
_entity_poly.pdbx_strand_id
1 'polypeptide(L)'
;MIRNLLLLVCLCAWLPAAAHPYTVEQIENVQSADRRRFTSNPDGILSQAAVARIDSICYGLRQRGAAQVAVVAVDAIAGGDPFTFAYELFSKWGVGRREDSNGVGILLVREQREIRFVTGRGVEGVLPDALCKRIQTNYMLPAFREGDYDRGMVRGVEAVAAVLAGSELETGVPDAVPQEDDTPWWVIALIVGGCVAVPLVAVVRMLRCPRCKRWFALRSQGERIVLRAEGWRMVEQTLVCRRCGETIRRRRREADGSDIDGRGGGMWIGGRGLFGGGFGGGHAGGGFGGGSFGGGGAGSKW
;
A
#
# COMPACT_ATOMS: atom_id res chain seq x y z
N MET A 1 -23.51 -27.50 -46.04
CA MET A 1 -22.26 -26.73 -45.90
C MET A 1 -22.48 -25.34 -45.31
N ILE A 2 -23.46 -24.56 -45.78
CA ILE A 2 -23.75 -23.18 -45.30
C ILE A 2 -24.11 -23.14 -43.80
N ARG A 3 -24.87 -24.11 -43.26
CA ARG A 3 -25.27 -24.19 -41.85
C ARG A 3 -24.09 -24.36 -40.88
N ASN A 4 -23.05 -25.10 -41.29
CA ASN A 4 -21.85 -25.29 -40.46
C ASN A 4 -20.93 -24.07 -40.54
N LEU A 5 -20.93 -23.31 -41.64
CA LEU A 5 -20.20 -22.06 -41.77
C LEU A 5 -20.79 -20.94 -40.89
N LEU A 6 -22.15 -20.89 -40.83
CA LEU A 6 -22.86 -19.94 -39.96
C LEU A 6 -22.59 -20.21 -38.45
N LEU A 7 -22.51 -21.50 -38.05
CA LEU A 7 -22.17 -21.88 -36.67
C LEU A 7 -20.72 -21.50 -36.32
N LEU A 8 -19.80 -21.64 -37.30
CA LEU A 8 -18.39 -21.27 -37.08
C LEU A 8 -18.20 -19.74 -36.97
N VAL A 9 -18.96 -18.96 -37.76
CA VAL A 9 -18.97 -17.49 -37.68
C VAL A 9 -19.57 -17.00 -36.35
N CYS A 10 -20.63 -17.64 -35.83
CA CYS A 10 -21.18 -17.32 -34.51
C CYS A 10 -20.23 -17.67 -33.34
N LEU A 11 -19.41 -18.71 -33.47
CA LEU A 11 -18.46 -19.11 -32.44
C LEU A 11 -17.25 -18.14 -32.33
N CYS A 12 -16.86 -17.52 -33.46
CA CYS A 12 -15.77 -16.54 -33.49
C CYS A 12 -16.16 -15.16 -32.90
N ALA A 13 -17.47 -14.87 -32.76
CA ALA A 13 -17.95 -13.59 -32.22
C ALA A 13 -17.85 -13.47 -30.66
N TRP A 14 -17.42 -14.53 -29.97
CA TRP A 14 -17.32 -14.60 -28.51
C TRP A 14 -15.88 -14.63 -27.99
N LEU A 15 -14.93 -14.10 -28.75
CA LEU A 15 -13.61 -13.87 -28.18
C LEU A 15 -13.74 -12.72 -27.18
N PRO A 16 -13.43 -12.93 -25.87
CA PRO A 16 -13.37 -11.83 -24.93
C PRO A 16 -12.33 -10.84 -25.45
N ALA A 17 -12.72 -9.58 -25.62
CA ALA A 17 -11.78 -8.51 -25.90
C ALA A 17 -10.79 -8.48 -24.73
N ALA A 18 -9.55 -8.85 -24.98
CA ALA A 18 -8.51 -8.74 -23.96
C ALA A 18 -8.38 -7.27 -23.60
N ALA A 19 -8.58 -6.93 -22.34
CA ALA A 19 -8.37 -5.57 -21.87
C ALA A 19 -6.91 -5.21 -22.12
N HIS A 20 -6.68 -4.13 -22.87
CA HIS A 20 -5.33 -3.60 -23.07
C HIS A 20 -4.96 -2.77 -21.84
N PRO A 21 -3.87 -3.13 -21.12
CA PRO A 21 -3.44 -2.35 -19.97
C PRO A 21 -3.00 -0.95 -20.40
N TYR A 22 -3.58 0.08 -19.79
CA TYR A 22 -3.25 1.48 -20.08
C TYR A 22 -1.92 1.89 -19.47
N THR A 23 -1.12 2.62 -20.25
CA THR A 23 0.00 3.40 -19.69
C THR A 23 -0.49 4.80 -19.28
N VAL A 24 0.29 5.50 -18.48
CA VAL A 24 -0.02 6.87 -18.03
C VAL A 24 -0.19 7.83 -19.20
N GLU A 25 0.51 7.58 -20.32
CA GLU A 25 0.44 8.41 -21.55
C GLU A 25 -0.85 8.23 -22.32
N GLN A 26 -1.46 7.06 -22.25
CA GLN A 26 -2.65 6.70 -23.02
C GLN A 26 -3.95 7.21 -22.41
N ILE A 27 -3.95 7.56 -21.11
CA ILE A 27 -5.13 8.11 -20.46
C ILE A 27 -5.18 9.61 -20.71
N GLU A 28 -6.20 10.02 -21.46
CA GLU A 28 -6.40 11.42 -21.79
C GLU A 28 -6.91 12.22 -20.60
N ASN A 29 -6.31 13.41 -20.41
CA ASN A 29 -6.83 14.39 -19.47
C ASN A 29 -8.08 15.06 -20.06
N VAL A 30 -9.24 14.61 -19.62
CA VAL A 30 -10.55 15.11 -20.11
C VAL A 30 -10.75 16.62 -19.91
N GLN A 31 -10.06 17.21 -18.94
CA GLN A 31 -10.11 18.67 -18.70
C GLN A 31 -9.40 19.49 -19.76
N SER A 32 -8.51 18.93 -20.56
CA SER A 32 -7.88 19.62 -21.67
C SER A 32 -8.87 19.90 -22.79
N ALA A 33 -9.87 19.03 -22.97
CA ALA A 33 -10.93 19.17 -23.97
C ALA A 33 -12.15 19.93 -23.42
N ASP A 34 -12.58 19.64 -22.21
CA ASP A 34 -13.72 20.28 -21.54
C ASP A 34 -13.46 20.49 -20.04
N ARG A 35 -13.39 21.75 -19.63
CA ARG A 35 -13.14 22.15 -18.22
C ARG A 35 -14.24 21.74 -17.22
N ARG A 36 -15.36 21.22 -17.70
CA ARG A 36 -16.46 20.72 -16.87
C ARG A 36 -16.38 19.20 -16.64
N ARG A 37 -15.47 18.52 -17.36
CA ARG A 37 -15.26 17.08 -17.23
C ARG A 37 -14.11 16.81 -16.27
N PHE A 38 -14.31 15.87 -15.37
CA PHE A 38 -13.36 15.46 -14.33
C PHE A 38 -13.12 13.95 -14.35
N THR A 39 -13.97 13.21 -15.09
CA THR A 39 -13.98 11.76 -15.12
C THR A 39 -13.50 11.24 -16.46
N SER A 40 -12.38 10.50 -16.47
CA SER A 40 -11.88 9.72 -17.60
C SER A 40 -12.35 8.27 -17.45
N ASN A 41 -13.13 7.78 -18.42
CA ASN A 41 -13.76 6.46 -18.39
C ASN A 41 -13.67 5.81 -19.78
N PRO A 42 -12.45 5.50 -20.28
CA PRO A 42 -12.26 5.02 -21.65
C PRO A 42 -12.91 3.65 -21.89
N ASP A 43 -12.95 2.78 -20.90
CA ASP A 43 -13.53 1.43 -21.02
C ASP A 43 -15.04 1.37 -20.76
N GLY A 44 -15.67 2.51 -20.46
CA GLY A 44 -17.10 2.56 -20.20
C GLY A 44 -17.53 1.77 -18.96
N ILE A 45 -16.67 1.67 -17.94
CA ILE A 45 -16.98 0.99 -16.66
C ILE A 45 -18.14 1.69 -15.95
N LEU A 46 -18.13 3.03 -16.00
CA LEU A 46 -19.18 3.86 -15.44
C LEU A 46 -20.18 4.27 -16.52
N SER A 47 -21.45 4.27 -16.17
CA SER A 47 -22.50 4.79 -17.04
C SER A 47 -22.35 6.31 -17.27
N GLN A 48 -22.91 6.81 -18.37
CA GLN A 48 -22.90 8.25 -18.65
C GLN A 48 -23.62 9.07 -17.56
N ALA A 49 -24.65 8.50 -16.92
CA ALA A 49 -25.36 9.13 -15.81
C ALA A 49 -24.47 9.27 -14.57
N ALA A 50 -23.71 8.23 -14.22
CA ALA A 50 -22.76 8.25 -13.13
C ALA A 50 -21.62 9.25 -13.40
N VAL A 51 -21.06 9.25 -14.59
CA VAL A 51 -20.01 10.21 -15.03
C VAL A 51 -20.53 11.64 -14.91
N ALA A 52 -21.73 11.95 -15.44
CA ALA A 52 -22.31 13.28 -15.36
C ALA A 52 -22.54 13.74 -13.90
N ARG A 53 -22.99 12.81 -13.03
CA ARG A 53 -23.16 13.09 -11.61
C ARG A 53 -21.84 13.41 -10.93
N ILE A 54 -20.82 12.59 -11.15
CA ILE A 54 -19.46 12.79 -10.62
C ILE A 54 -18.88 14.13 -11.10
N ASP A 55 -18.96 14.40 -12.40
CA ASP A 55 -18.47 15.64 -12.97
C ASP A 55 -19.17 16.88 -12.37
N SER A 56 -20.47 16.80 -12.14
CA SER A 56 -21.24 17.88 -11.48
C SER A 56 -20.75 18.16 -10.06
N ILE A 57 -20.48 17.10 -9.27
CA ILE A 57 -19.96 17.22 -7.90
C ILE A 57 -18.56 17.83 -7.90
N CYS A 58 -17.67 17.29 -8.75
CA CYS A 58 -16.30 17.79 -8.89
C CYS A 58 -16.24 19.25 -9.36
N TYR A 59 -17.12 19.62 -10.30
CA TYR A 59 -17.27 21.00 -10.72
C TYR A 59 -17.69 21.92 -9.58
N GLY A 60 -18.65 21.51 -8.77
CA GLY A 60 -19.09 22.23 -7.57
C GLY A 60 -17.97 22.43 -6.54
N LEU A 61 -17.12 21.43 -6.30
CA LEU A 61 -15.95 21.53 -5.43
C LEU A 61 -14.93 22.55 -5.97
N ARG A 62 -14.65 22.49 -7.27
CA ARG A 62 -13.75 23.43 -7.94
C ARG A 62 -14.25 24.87 -7.85
N GLN A 63 -15.55 25.12 -8.08
CA GLN A 63 -16.15 26.46 -8.01
C GLN A 63 -16.05 27.08 -6.61
N ARG A 64 -16.21 26.26 -5.57
CA ARG A 64 -16.04 26.69 -4.17
C ARG A 64 -14.58 26.86 -3.76
N GLY A 65 -13.64 26.47 -4.62
CA GLY A 65 -12.23 26.48 -4.29
C GLY A 65 -11.78 25.44 -3.27
N ALA A 66 -12.66 24.52 -2.88
CA ALA A 66 -12.39 23.54 -1.84
C ALA A 66 -11.30 22.53 -2.29
N ALA A 67 -11.49 21.93 -3.46
CA ALA A 67 -10.52 20.99 -4.04
C ALA A 67 -10.71 20.86 -5.56
N GLN A 68 -9.72 20.28 -6.22
CA GLN A 68 -9.82 19.77 -7.59
C GLN A 68 -9.74 18.25 -7.56
N VAL A 69 -10.83 17.59 -7.95
CA VAL A 69 -10.92 16.14 -7.96
C VAL A 69 -10.81 15.64 -9.40
N ALA A 70 -9.99 14.62 -9.63
CA ALA A 70 -9.93 13.90 -10.91
C ALA A 70 -10.27 12.44 -10.66
N VAL A 71 -11.10 11.87 -11.54
CA VAL A 71 -11.56 10.49 -11.44
C VAL A 71 -11.17 9.74 -12.70
N VAL A 72 -10.60 8.55 -12.53
CA VAL A 72 -10.23 7.65 -13.64
C VAL A 72 -10.78 6.26 -13.34
N ALA A 73 -11.47 5.68 -14.29
CA ALA A 73 -11.95 4.30 -14.24
C ALA A 73 -11.46 3.56 -15.48
N VAL A 74 -10.62 2.53 -15.26
CA VAL A 74 -10.00 1.72 -16.30
C VAL A 74 -10.08 0.25 -15.96
N ASP A 75 -10.05 -0.61 -16.99
CA ASP A 75 -10.04 -2.05 -16.81
C ASP A 75 -8.71 -2.53 -16.24
N ALA A 76 -7.62 -2.18 -16.91
CA ALA A 76 -6.29 -2.65 -16.54
C ALA A 76 -5.25 -1.53 -16.71
N ILE A 77 -4.19 -1.58 -15.92
CA ILE A 77 -3.04 -0.67 -16.00
C ILE A 77 -1.75 -1.42 -16.28
N ALA A 78 -0.85 -0.79 -17.02
CA ALA A 78 0.50 -1.28 -17.21
C ALA A 78 1.35 -1.06 -15.96
N GLY A 79 2.28 -1.99 -15.67
CA GLY A 79 3.22 -1.85 -14.55
C GLY A 79 2.74 -2.39 -13.20
N GLY A 80 1.48 -2.79 -13.06
CA GLY A 80 0.99 -3.62 -11.94
C GLY A 80 0.76 -2.93 -10.59
N ASP A 81 1.33 -1.75 -10.31
CA ASP A 81 1.12 -1.02 -9.04
C ASP A 81 0.18 0.17 -9.22
N PRO A 82 -1.08 0.08 -8.75
CA PRO A 82 -2.05 1.16 -8.87
C PRO A 82 -1.68 2.44 -8.13
N PHE A 83 -0.87 2.37 -7.09
CA PHE A 83 -0.43 3.57 -6.38
C PHE A 83 0.54 4.40 -7.23
N THR A 84 1.60 3.77 -7.69
CA THR A 84 2.60 4.44 -8.55
C THR A 84 1.93 4.99 -9.80
N PHE A 85 1.07 4.19 -10.43
CA PHE A 85 0.32 4.61 -11.62
C PHE A 85 -0.56 5.84 -11.36
N ALA A 86 -1.37 5.82 -10.28
CA ALA A 86 -2.23 6.93 -9.91
C ALA A 86 -1.42 8.20 -9.60
N TYR A 87 -0.33 8.05 -8.84
CA TYR A 87 0.55 9.14 -8.47
C TYR A 87 1.17 9.81 -9.71
N GLU A 88 1.72 9.01 -10.63
CA GLU A 88 2.31 9.52 -11.87
C GLU A 88 1.27 10.20 -12.76
N LEU A 89 0.11 9.56 -12.95
CA LEU A 89 -0.97 10.07 -13.78
C LEU A 89 -1.49 11.42 -13.29
N PHE A 90 -1.88 11.50 -12.02
CA PHE A 90 -2.46 12.73 -11.47
C PHE A 90 -1.41 13.83 -11.27
N SER A 91 -0.15 13.45 -11.01
CA SER A 91 0.98 14.41 -10.99
C SER A 91 1.23 15.00 -12.39
N LYS A 92 1.22 14.16 -13.43
CA LYS A 92 1.35 14.59 -14.82
C LYS A 92 0.22 15.53 -15.25
N TRP A 93 -1.01 15.26 -14.81
CA TRP A 93 -2.15 16.13 -15.06
C TRP A 93 -2.11 17.43 -14.24
N GLY A 94 -1.31 17.48 -13.17
CA GLY A 94 -1.20 18.62 -12.27
C GLY A 94 -2.51 18.88 -11.53
N VAL A 95 -3.17 17.82 -11.04
CA VAL A 95 -4.46 17.94 -10.33
C VAL A 95 -4.28 18.74 -9.04
N GLY A 96 -5.09 19.78 -8.87
CA GLY A 96 -4.99 20.74 -7.77
C GLY A 96 -4.41 22.08 -8.22
N ARG A 97 -4.53 23.08 -7.36
CA ARG A 97 -3.89 24.40 -7.58
C ARG A 97 -2.44 24.33 -7.14
N ARG A 98 -1.57 25.02 -7.86
CA ARG A 98 -0.14 25.09 -7.52
C ARG A 98 0.09 25.70 -6.13
N GLU A 99 -0.70 26.68 -5.77
CA GLU A 99 -0.57 27.42 -4.50
C GLU A 99 -1.02 26.60 -3.31
N ASP A 100 -2.14 25.91 -3.45
CA ASP A 100 -2.80 25.19 -2.36
C ASP A 100 -2.48 23.72 -2.34
N SER A 101 -2.03 23.12 -3.45
CA SER A 101 -1.87 21.66 -3.65
C SER A 101 -3.12 20.87 -3.22
N ASN A 102 -4.32 21.41 -3.54
CA ASN A 102 -5.61 20.90 -3.11
C ASN A 102 -6.22 19.86 -4.08
N GLY A 103 -5.35 19.02 -4.67
CA GLY A 103 -5.76 17.97 -5.61
C GLY A 103 -6.20 16.70 -4.91
N VAL A 104 -7.18 15.99 -5.50
CA VAL A 104 -7.56 14.63 -5.13
C VAL A 104 -7.68 13.80 -6.40
N GLY A 105 -6.92 12.73 -6.51
CA GLY A 105 -6.98 11.75 -7.58
C GLY A 105 -7.68 10.49 -7.12
N ILE A 106 -8.63 9.96 -7.89
CA ILE A 106 -9.35 8.72 -7.63
C ILE A 106 -9.18 7.81 -8.84
N LEU A 107 -8.52 6.66 -8.65
CA LEU A 107 -8.30 5.66 -9.69
C LEU A 107 -9.03 4.36 -9.33
N LEU A 108 -9.92 3.90 -10.22
CA LEU A 108 -10.55 2.60 -10.19
C LEU A 108 -9.90 1.69 -11.22
N VAL A 109 -9.39 0.53 -10.81
CA VAL A 109 -8.85 -0.50 -11.71
C VAL A 109 -9.68 -1.78 -11.54
N ARG A 110 -10.53 -2.08 -12.52
CA ARG A 110 -11.54 -3.12 -12.42
C ARG A 110 -10.94 -4.54 -12.34
N GLU A 111 -9.96 -4.87 -13.18
CA GLU A 111 -9.35 -6.21 -13.21
C GLU A 111 -8.57 -6.50 -11.92
N GLN A 112 -7.88 -5.50 -11.38
CA GLN A 112 -7.13 -5.64 -10.14
C GLN A 112 -8.02 -5.56 -8.90
N ARG A 113 -9.31 -5.21 -9.10
CA ARG A 113 -10.27 -4.96 -8.02
C ARG A 113 -9.72 -3.99 -6.99
N GLU A 114 -9.18 -2.89 -7.45
CA GLU A 114 -8.53 -1.92 -6.57
C GLU A 114 -9.02 -0.50 -6.85
N ILE A 115 -9.36 0.20 -5.78
CA ILE A 115 -9.61 1.64 -5.77
C ILE A 115 -8.46 2.34 -5.06
N ARG A 116 -7.95 3.40 -5.66
CA ARG A 116 -6.83 4.17 -5.11
C ARG A 116 -7.17 5.65 -5.05
N PHE A 117 -6.91 6.25 -3.88
CA PHE A 117 -6.96 7.69 -3.71
C PHE A 117 -5.54 8.22 -3.59
N VAL A 118 -5.28 9.38 -4.19
CA VAL A 118 -4.03 10.12 -4.03
C VAL A 118 -4.41 11.56 -3.65
N THR A 119 -3.84 12.06 -2.56
CA THR A 119 -4.17 13.38 -2.00
C THR A 119 -3.00 14.34 -2.11
N GLY A 120 -3.31 15.58 -2.47
CA GLY A 120 -2.36 16.68 -2.42
C GLY A 120 -2.20 17.20 -0.98
N ARG A 121 -1.05 17.79 -0.67
CA ARG A 121 -0.72 18.28 0.68
C ARG A 121 -1.76 19.23 1.26
N GLY A 122 -2.39 20.04 0.43
CA GLY A 122 -3.39 21.02 0.88
C GLY A 122 -4.71 20.42 1.35
N VAL A 123 -5.00 19.16 1.01
CA VAL A 123 -6.22 18.47 1.46
C VAL A 123 -5.96 17.44 2.55
N GLU A 124 -4.70 17.07 2.83
CA GLU A 124 -4.35 16.04 3.82
C GLU A 124 -4.87 16.38 5.23
N GLY A 125 -4.95 17.68 5.58
CA GLY A 125 -5.51 18.11 6.87
C GLY A 125 -7.01 17.88 7.02
N VAL A 126 -7.77 17.86 5.91
CA VAL A 126 -9.22 17.67 5.87
C VAL A 126 -9.58 16.25 5.44
N LEU A 127 -8.81 15.69 4.51
CA LEU A 127 -9.00 14.35 3.93
C LEU A 127 -7.72 13.49 4.13
N PRO A 128 -7.38 13.12 5.37
CA PRO A 128 -6.23 12.26 5.65
C PRO A 128 -6.46 10.83 5.15
N ASP A 129 -5.38 10.05 5.01
CA ASP A 129 -5.38 8.68 4.48
C ASP A 129 -6.37 7.75 5.19
N ALA A 130 -6.47 7.87 6.52
CA ALA A 130 -7.43 7.09 7.31
C ALA A 130 -8.88 7.36 6.90
N LEU A 131 -9.21 8.63 6.59
CA LEU A 131 -10.54 9.02 6.15
C LEU A 131 -10.79 8.59 4.69
N CYS A 132 -9.78 8.69 3.83
CA CYS A 132 -9.83 8.11 2.48
C CYS A 132 -10.14 6.60 2.54
N LYS A 133 -9.44 5.86 3.41
CA LYS A 133 -9.67 4.44 3.62
C LYS A 133 -11.09 4.14 4.12
N ARG A 134 -11.59 4.94 5.07
CA ARG A 134 -12.94 4.81 5.61
C ARG A 134 -13.99 5.06 4.52
N ILE A 135 -13.81 6.08 3.68
CA ILE A 135 -14.71 6.36 2.54
C ILE A 135 -14.73 5.17 1.58
N GLN A 136 -13.57 4.66 1.19
CA GLN A 136 -13.48 3.48 0.32
C GLN A 136 -14.25 2.30 0.93
N THR A 137 -13.96 1.96 2.19
CA THR A 137 -14.51 0.77 2.84
C THR A 137 -16.02 0.85 3.03
N ASN A 138 -16.55 2.00 3.46
CA ASN A 138 -17.95 2.12 3.85
C ASN A 138 -18.88 2.54 2.70
N TYR A 139 -18.38 3.35 1.75
CA TYR A 139 -19.22 3.91 0.70
C TYR A 139 -19.02 3.29 -0.67
N MET A 140 -17.81 2.77 -0.97
CA MET A 140 -17.48 2.29 -2.30
C MET A 140 -17.46 0.75 -2.40
N LEU A 141 -16.70 0.09 -1.52
CA LEU A 141 -16.46 -1.35 -1.60
C LEU A 141 -17.73 -2.22 -1.52
N PRO A 142 -18.75 -1.91 -0.70
CA PRO A 142 -19.98 -2.70 -0.69
C PRO A 142 -20.63 -2.81 -2.07
N ALA A 143 -20.76 -1.67 -2.76
CA ALA A 143 -21.31 -1.63 -4.12
C ALA A 143 -20.40 -2.32 -5.15
N PHE A 144 -19.08 -2.16 -5.04
CA PHE A 144 -18.11 -2.82 -5.93
C PHE A 144 -18.15 -4.36 -5.82
N ARG A 145 -18.37 -4.90 -4.62
CA ARG A 145 -18.55 -6.35 -4.41
C ARG A 145 -19.80 -6.89 -5.09
N GLU A 146 -20.83 -6.05 -5.21
CA GLU A 146 -22.05 -6.35 -5.94
C GLU A 146 -21.92 -6.11 -7.47
N GLY A 147 -20.76 -5.59 -7.93
CA GLY A 147 -20.54 -5.23 -9.33
C GLY A 147 -21.13 -3.88 -9.73
N ASP A 148 -21.70 -3.13 -8.80
CA ASP A 148 -22.30 -1.81 -9.04
C ASP A 148 -21.25 -0.70 -8.88
N TYR A 149 -20.46 -0.53 -9.92
CA TYR A 149 -19.38 0.48 -9.95
C TYR A 149 -19.93 1.90 -9.95
N ASP A 150 -21.08 2.12 -10.60
CA ASP A 150 -21.75 3.42 -10.66
C ASP A 150 -22.10 3.93 -9.25
N ARG A 151 -22.85 3.12 -8.52
CA ARG A 151 -23.26 3.45 -7.15
C ARG A 151 -22.08 3.66 -6.23
N GLY A 152 -21.05 2.77 -6.33
CA GLY A 152 -19.87 2.87 -5.50
C GLY A 152 -19.06 4.13 -5.76
N MET A 153 -18.84 4.47 -7.02
CA MET A 153 -18.07 5.67 -7.39
C MET A 153 -18.83 6.96 -7.03
N VAL A 154 -20.13 7.04 -7.34
CA VAL A 154 -20.94 8.21 -7.01
C VAL A 154 -20.96 8.45 -5.51
N ARG A 155 -21.28 7.42 -4.69
CA ARG A 155 -21.30 7.55 -3.23
C ARG A 155 -19.93 7.93 -2.66
N GLY A 156 -18.85 7.35 -3.19
CA GLY A 156 -17.50 7.68 -2.76
C GLY A 156 -17.13 9.14 -3.03
N VAL A 157 -17.44 9.64 -4.23
CA VAL A 157 -17.17 11.04 -4.59
C VAL A 157 -18.09 12.00 -3.81
N GLU A 158 -19.35 11.64 -3.54
CA GLU A 158 -20.25 12.40 -2.66
C GLU A 158 -19.70 12.49 -1.22
N ALA A 159 -19.19 11.39 -0.68
CA ALA A 159 -18.54 11.37 0.63
C ALA A 159 -17.29 12.24 0.68
N VAL A 160 -16.41 12.15 -0.34
CA VAL A 160 -15.25 13.05 -0.49
C VAL A 160 -15.70 14.51 -0.52
N ALA A 161 -16.75 14.81 -1.28
CA ALA A 161 -17.26 16.17 -1.42
C ALA A 161 -17.84 16.71 -0.09
N ALA A 162 -18.54 15.87 0.68
CA ALA A 162 -19.06 16.23 1.99
C ALA A 162 -17.93 16.60 2.97
N VAL A 163 -16.89 15.78 3.04
CA VAL A 163 -15.71 16.04 3.87
C VAL A 163 -15.01 17.34 3.47
N LEU A 164 -14.78 17.53 2.19
CA LEU A 164 -14.12 18.75 1.67
C LEU A 164 -14.95 20.01 1.82
N ALA A 165 -16.29 19.87 2.00
CA ALA A 165 -17.19 20.96 2.33
C ALA A 165 -17.27 21.25 3.83
N GLY A 166 -16.51 20.54 4.68
CA GLY A 166 -16.54 20.66 6.14
C GLY A 166 -17.74 20.00 6.81
N SER A 167 -18.46 19.14 6.08
CA SER A 167 -19.54 18.34 6.66
C SER A 167 -18.95 17.11 7.34
N GLU A 168 -19.41 16.80 8.54
CA GLU A 168 -19.15 15.48 9.11
C GLU A 168 -19.83 14.43 8.22
N LEU A 169 -19.10 13.34 7.93
CA LEU A 169 -19.69 12.20 7.25
C LEU A 169 -20.85 11.70 8.13
N GLU A 170 -22.08 11.83 7.64
CA GLU A 170 -23.19 11.17 8.30
C GLU A 170 -22.86 9.68 8.40
N THR A 171 -22.66 9.21 9.61
CA THR A 171 -22.44 7.80 9.94
C THR A 171 -23.76 7.03 9.84
N GLY A 172 -24.51 7.28 8.77
CA GLY A 172 -25.76 6.57 8.46
C GLY A 172 -25.55 5.14 7.91
N VAL A 173 -24.30 4.74 7.72
CA VAL A 173 -23.95 3.33 7.63
C VAL A 173 -23.62 2.92 9.07
N PRO A 174 -24.31 1.91 9.66
CA PRO A 174 -23.89 1.34 10.94
C PRO A 174 -22.37 1.19 10.84
N ASP A 175 -21.66 1.74 11.81
CA ASP A 175 -20.23 1.62 11.89
C ASP A 175 -19.90 0.24 11.39
N ALA A 176 -19.25 0.15 10.20
CA ALA A 176 -18.72 -1.13 9.78
C ALA A 176 -17.94 -1.54 11.00
N VAL A 177 -18.50 -2.50 11.73
CA VAL A 177 -17.95 -3.09 12.93
C VAL A 177 -16.47 -3.07 12.67
N PRO A 178 -15.62 -2.42 13.52
CA PRO A 178 -14.20 -2.58 13.37
C PRO A 178 -14.11 -4.06 13.09
N GLN A 179 -13.47 -4.47 12.00
CA GLN A 179 -13.02 -5.84 11.91
C GLN A 179 -12.11 -5.94 13.12
N GLU A 180 -12.70 -6.12 14.30
CA GLU A 180 -12.08 -6.84 15.36
C GLU A 180 -11.64 -8.07 14.61
N ASP A 181 -10.34 -8.13 14.33
CA ASP A 181 -9.73 -9.40 14.04
C ASP A 181 -10.25 -10.27 15.18
N ASP A 182 -11.27 -11.09 14.88
CA ASP A 182 -11.82 -12.09 15.80
C ASP A 182 -10.78 -13.18 16.06
N THR A 183 -9.52 -12.77 16.16
CA THR A 183 -8.47 -13.58 16.74
C THR A 183 -8.70 -13.50 18.24
N PRO A 184 -9.37 -14.52 18.80
CA PRO A 184 -9.67 -14.49 20.22
C PRO A 184 -8.36 -14.30 20.97
N TRP A 185 -8.34 -13.43 21.95
CA TRP A 185 -7.13 -13.02 22.72
C TRP A 185 -6.24 -14.19 23.14
N TRP A 186 -6.84 -15.38 23.33
CA TRP A 186 -6.10 -16.61 23.66
C TRP A 186 -5.21 -17.11 22.51
N VAL A 187 -5.57 -16.83 21.23
CA VAL A 187 -4.71 -17.14 20.06
C VAL A 187 -3.49 -16.25 20.06
N ILE A 188 -3.67 -14.95 20.33
CA ILE A 188 -2.56 -14.01 20.48
C ILE A 188 -1.68 -14.43 21.65
N ALA A 189 -2.29 -14.82 22.78
CA ALA A 189 -1.57 -15.32 23.96
C ALA A 189 -0.79 -16.60 23.65
N LEU A 190 -1.35 -17.53 22.85
CA LEU A 190 -0.65 -18.74 22.41
C LEU A 190 0.53 -18.43 21.49
N ILE A 191 0.36 -17.51 20.53
CA ILE A 191 1.44 -17.10 19.61
C ILE A 191 2.56 -16.43 20.40
N VAL A 192 2.24 -15.45 21.23
CA VAL A 192 3.22 -14.73 22.05
C VAL A 192 3.87 -15.68 23.07
N GLY A 193 3.06 -16.51 23.73
CA GLY A 193 3.54 -17.51 24.66
C GLY A 193 4.46 -18.54 23.99
N GLY A 194 4.11 -19.00 22.80
CA GLY A 194 4.93 -19.91 21.99
C GLY A 194 6.25 -19.26 21.55
N CYS A 195 6.19 -18.02 21.07
CA CYS A 195 7.38 -17.28 20.67
C CYS A 195 8.38 -17.04 21.83
N VAL A 196 7.88 -16.95 23.06
CA VAL A 196 8.71 -16.78 24.26
C VAL A 196 9.14 -18.15 24.82
N ALA A 197 8.23 -19.11 24.89
CA ALA A 197 8.51 -20.42 25.51
C ALA A 197 9.52 -21.24 24.71
N VAL A 198 9.44 -21.25 23.38
CA VAL A 198 10.36 -22.04 22.54
C VAL A 198 11.81 -21.63 22.71
N PRO A 199 12.20 -20.34 22.57
CA PRO A 199 13.58 -19.92 22.79
C PRO A 199 14.00 -20.08 24.28
N LEU A 200 13.10 -19.84 25.23
CA LEU A 200 13.37 -20.06 26.65
C LEU A 200 13.73 -21.52 26.94
N VAL A 201 12.94 -22.45 26.43
CA VAL A 201 13.21 -23.91 26.57
C VAL A 201 14.53 -24.28 25.90
N ALA A 202 14.83 -23.69 24.73
CA ALA A 202 16.11 -23.91 24.03
C ALA A 202 17.30 -23.41 24.86
N VAL A 203 17.22 -22.20 25.41
CA VAL A 203 18.25 -21.62 26.28
C VAL A 203 18.43 -22.46 27.55
N VAL A 204 17.32 -22.84 28.19
CA VAL A 204 17.32 -23.67 29.40
C VAL A 204 17.95 -25.04 29.13
N ARG A 205 17.66 -25.67 27.97
CA ARG A 205 18.33 -26.92 27.58
C ARG A 205 19.82 -26.73 27.29
N MET A 206 20.22 -25.60 26.74
CA MET A 206 21.63 -25.27 26.49
C MET A 206 22.45 -25.10 27.78
N LEU A 207 21.83 -24.67 28.87
CA LEU A 207 22.48 -24.46 30.18
C LEU A 207 22.60 -25.76 30.99
N ARG A 208 22.02 -26.87 30.50
CA ARG A 208 22.04 -28.18 31.17
C ARG A 208 23.26 -29.00 30.74
N CYS A 209 23.97 -29.57 31.69
CA CYS A 209 25.05 -30.51 31.37
C CYS A 209 24.48 -31.81 30.80
N PRO A 210 24.97 -32.33 29.63
CA PRO A 210 24.43 -33.52 29.00
C PRO A 210 24.70 -34.77 29.84
N ARG A 211 25.78 -34.83 30.62
CA ARG A 211 26.16 -36.01 31.41
C ARG A 211 25.46 -36.07 32.77
N CYS A 212 25.58 -35.05 33.59
CA CYS A 212 24.98 -35.07 34.95
C CYS A 212 23.58 -34.41 34.99
N LYS A 213 23.05 -33.93 33.89
CA LYS A 213 21.73 -33.29 33.70
C LYS A 213 21.42 -32.11 34.64
N ARG A 214 22.43 -31.56 35.31
CA ARG A 214 22.30 -30.46 36.25
C ARG A 214 22.29 -29.11 35.54
N TRP A 215 21.49 -28.19 36.02
CA TRP A 215 21.30 -26.83 35.50
C TRP A 215 22.42 -25.91 35.99
N PHE A 216 22.79 -24.95 35.17
CA PHE A 216 23.78 -23.87 35.46
C PHE A 216 25.15 -24.39 35.94
N ALA A 217 25.50 -25.63 35.63
CA ALA A 217 26.75 -26.26 36.07
C ALA A 217 27.92 -26.03 35.07
N LEU A 218 27.65 -25.48 33.90
CA LEU A 218 28.66 -25.25 32.85
C LEU A 218 29.36 -23.90 33.06
N ARG A 219 30.70 -23.93 33.05
CA ARG A 219 31.55 -22.75 33.11
C ARG A 219 32.42 -22.66 31.85
N SER A 220 32.50 -21.49 31.24
CA SER A 220 33.47 -21.25 30.16
C SER A 220 34.89 -21.26 30.72
N GLN A 221 35.77 -22.01 30.08
CA GLN A 221 37.19 -22.12 30.44
C GLN A 221 38.08 -21.36 29.44
N GLY A 222 37.56 -21.05 28.25
CA GLY A 222 38.26 -20.30 27.25
C GLY A 222 37.57 -20.35 25.89
N GLU A 223 37.95 -19.41 25.03
CA GLU A 223 37.50 -19.31 23.64
C GLU A 223 38.73 -19.37 22.74
N ARG A 224 38.63 -20.13 21.63
CA ARG A 224 39.68 -20.26 20.65
C ARG A 224 39.10 -20.01 19.26
N ILE A 225 39.74 -19.17 18.46
CA ILE A 225 39.38 -18.96 17.06
C ILE A 225 39.92 -20.18 16.27
N VAL A 226 39.00 -20.93 15.65
CA VAL A 226 39.34 -22.16 14.88
C VAL A 226 39.48 -21.85 13.41
N LEU A 227 38.68 -20.92 12.87
CA LEU A 227 38.70 -20.54 11.48
C LEU A 227 38.40 -19.04 11.34
N ARG A 228 39.09 -18.36 10.43
CA ARG A 228 38.81 -16.98 10.05
C ARG A 228 38.58 -16.94 8.55
N ALA A 229 37.51 -16.31 8.09
CA ALA A 229 37.19 -16.07 6.70
C ALA A 229 36.71 -14.61 6.54
N GLU A 230 36.63 -14.13 5.32
CA GLU A 230 36.18 -12.75 5.04
C GLU A 230 34.81 -12.48 5.68
N GLY A 231 34.79 -11.50 6.60
CA GLY A 231 33.58 -11.03 7.27
C GLY A 231 33.04 -11.89 8.43
N TRP A 232 33.65 -13.04 8.74
CA TRP A 232 33.24 -13.88 9.87
C TRP A 232 34.36 -14.73 10.44
N ARG A 233 34.24 -15.06 11.74
CA ARG A 233 35.17 -15.96 12.44
C ARG A 233 34.40 -17.09 13.13
N MET A 234 34.96 -18.27 13.17
CA MET A 234 34.43 -19.39 13.93
C MET A 234 35.17 -19.52 15.26
N VAL A 235 34.43 -19.32 16.34
CA VAL A 235 34.95 -19.38 17.70
C VAL A 235 34.52 -20.71 18.33
N GLU A 236 35.49 -21.47 18.86
CA GLU A 236 35.24 -22.67 19.65
C GLU A 236 35.34 -22.31 21.13
N GLN A 237 34.24 -22.43 21.84
CA GLN A 237 34.13 -22.20 23.28
C GLN A 237 34.19 -23.53 24.02
N THR A 238 35.11 -23.65 24.96
CA THR A 238 35.24 -24.81 25.83
C THR A 238 34.50 -24.56 27.14
N LEU A 239 33.49 -25.41 27.40
CA LEU A 239 32.67 -25.34 28.61
C LEU A 239 32.97 -26.57 29.48
N VAL A 240 33.24 -26.38 30.75
CA VAL A 240 33.48 -27.48 31.72
C VAL A 240 32.42 -27.48 32.80
N CYS A 241 31.88 -28.66 33.07
CA CYS A 241 30.91 -28.84 34.12
C CYS A 241 31.58 -28.84 35.51
N ARG A 242 31.21 -27.89 36.38
CA ARG A 242 31.74 -27.76 37.73
C ARG A 242 31.51 -29.01 38.63
N ARG A 243 30.58 -29.89 38.25
CA ARG A 243 30.21 -31.04 39.13
C ARG A 243 30.76 -32.39 38.64
N CYS A 244 30.71 -32.65 37.33
CA CYS A 244 31.17 -33.92 36.78
C CYS A 244 32.45 -33.82 35.94
N GLY A 245 33.03 -32.64 35.77
CA GLY A 245 34.25 -32.44 35.01
C GLY A 245 34.11 -32.59 33.47
N GLU A 246 32.91 -32.89 32.98
CA GLU A 246 32.68 -33.08 31.55
C GLU A 246 33.00 -31.82 30.74
N THR A 247 33.76 -31.98 29.67
CA THR A 247 34.19 -30.90 28.81
C THR A 247 33.38 -30.92 27.52
N ILE A 248 32.71 -29.82 27.22
CA ILE A 248 31.86 -29.66 26.05
C ILE A 248 32.48 -28.54 25.17
N ARG A 249 32.70 -28.84 23.89
CA ARG A 249 33.15 -27.85 22.91
C ARG A 249 31.97 -27.40 22.05
N ARG A 250 31.72 -26.08 22.00
CA ARG A 250 30.69 -25.48 21.16
C ARG A 250 31.34 -24.53 20.17
N ARG A 251 30.92 -24.64 18.91
CA ARG A 251 31.39 -23.75 17.83
C ARG A 251 30.26 -22.78 17.49
N ARG A 252 30.61 -21.50 17.40
CA ARG A 252 29.69 -20.45 16.93
C ARG A 252 30.38 -19.58 15.88
N ARG A 253 29.57 -19.06 14.95
CA ARG A 253 30.02 -18.04 14.01
C ARG A 253 29.80 -16.67 14.61
N GLU A 254 30.83 -15.83 14.55
CA GLU A 254 30.77 -14.40 14.91
C GLU A 254 31.16 -13.58 13.70
N ALA A 255 30.55 -12.40 13.52
CA ALA A 255 31.04 -11.44 12.54
C ALA A 255 32.42 -10.95 12.98
N ASP A 256 33.36 -10.92 12.04
CA ASP A 256 34.71 -10.39 12.31
C ASP A 256 34.64 -8.86 12.26
N GLY A 257 34.53 -8.24 13.46
CA GLY A 257 34.40 -6.80 13.63
C GLY A 257 35.70 -6.02 13.43
N SER A 258 36.62 -6.48 12.58
CA SER A 258 37.93 -5.85 12.42
C SER A 258 37.91 -4.54 11.60
N ASP A 259 36.75 -4.05 11.15
CA ASP A 259 36.63 -2.80 10.36
C ASP A 259 35.79 -1.69 11.03
N ILE A 260 35.71 -1.67 12.37
CA ILE A 260 35.15 -0.51 13.07
C ILE A 260 36.21 0.08 13.99
N ASP A 261 37.13 0.82 13.40
CA ASP A 261 37.93 1.79 14.13
C ASP A 261 37.02 2.84 14.75
N GLY A 262 37.16 2.94 16.07
CA GLY A 262 36.47 3.75 17.01
C GLY A 262 35.87 5.07 16.53
N ARG A 263 34.56 5.18 16.67
CA ARG A 263 33.94 6.39 17.26
C ARG A 263 32.51 6.07 17.67
N GLY A 264 32.26 6.35 18.91
CA GLY A 264 31.04 6.02 19.60
C GLY A 264 29.76 6.64 19.04
N GLY A 265 28.67 6.04 19.40
CA GLY A 265 27.40 6.77 19.50
C GLY A 265 26.32 6.32 18.53
N GLY A 266 25.28 5.73 19.07
CA GLY A 266 23.93 6.01 18.64
C GLY A 266 23.39 5.17 17.48
N MET A 267 22.51 4.28 17.85
CA MET A 267 21.55 3.64 16.95
C MET A 267 20.70 4.70 16.24
N TRP A 268 21.03 5.03 15.01
CA TRP A 268 20.17 5.82 14.12
C TRP A 268 19.43 4.90 13.17
N ILE A 269 18.19 4.60 13.50
CA ILE A 269 17.21 4.13 12.51
C ILE A 269 16.80 5.38 11.71
N GLY A 270 17.49 5.62 10.61
CA GLY A 270 17.23 6.71 9.69
C GLY A 270 17.18 6.16 8.27
N GLY A 271 15.99 5.75 7.82
CA GLY A 271 15.72 5.51 6.42
C GLY A 271 15.91 6.80 5.62
N ARG A 272 17.01 6.92 4.92
CA ARG A 272 17.19 7.95 3.89
C ARG A 272 16.55 7.45 2.61
N GLY A 273 15.33 7.91 2.35
CA GLY A 273 14.71 7.84 1.04
C GLY A 273 15.54 8.64 0.02
N LEU A 274 16.08 7.91 -0.95
CA LEU A 274 16.80 8.42 -2.11
C LEU A 274 15.79 8.58 -3.25
N PHE A 275 15.00 9.66 -3.28
CA PHE A 275 14.30 10.13 -4.47
C PHE A 275 14.19 11.65 -4.41
N GLY A 276 15.25 12.30 -4.83
CA GLY A 276 15.25 13.67 -5.24
C GLY A 276 15.47 13.71 -6.76
N GLY A 277 14.42 13.95 -7.52
CA GLY A 277 14.47 14.16 -8.96
C GLY A 277 13.34 15.08 -9.36
N GLY A 278 13.60 16.39 -9.32
CA GLY A 278 12.70 17.38 -9.86
C GLY A 278 12.66 17.32 -11.38
N PHE A 279 11.48 17.10 -11.96
CA PHE A 279 11.22 17.39 -13.35
C PHE A 279 10.23 18.56 -13.41
N GLY A 280 10.78 19.75 -13.57
CA GLY A 280 10.03 20.92 -14.01
C GLY A 280 9.77 20.79 -15.50
N GLY A 281 8.53 20.59 -15.88
CA GLY A 281 8.04 20.65 -17.25
C GLY A 281 6.73 21.41 -17.26
N GLY A 282 6.79 22.73 -17.49
CA GLY A 282 5.62 23.57 -17.69
C GLY A 282 4.98 23.24 -19.03
N HIS A 283 3.75 22.78 -19.01
CA HIS A 283 2.86 22.79 -20.18
C HIS A 283 1.67 23.69 -19.85
N ALA A 284 1.64 24.84 -20.50
CA ALA A 284 0.48 25.70 -20.52
C ALA A 284 -0.56 25.10 -21.46
N GLY A 285 -1.49 24.35 -20.91
CA GLY A 285 -2.67 23.80 -21.58
C GLY A 285 -3.81 23.73 -20.58
N GLY A 286 -4.99 24.21 -20.96
CA GLY A 286 -6.16 24.34 -20.08
C GLY A 286 -6.56 23.03 -19.41
N GLY A 287 -6.03 22.78 -18.22
CA GLY A 287 -6.22 21.60 -17.42
C GLY A 287 -6.35 21.93 -15.94
N PHE A 288 -5.98 21.01 -15.10
CA PHE A 288 -5.85 21.20 -13.66
C PHE A 288 -4.76 22.27 -13.35
N GLY A 289 -4.82 22.84 -12.16
CA GLY A 289 -4.07 24.04 -11.79
C GLY A 289 -2.59 23.86 -11.45
N GLY A 290 -2.00 22.68 -11.69
CA GLY A 290 -0.58 22.40 -11.45
C GLY A 290 -0.22 22.12 -9.99
N GLY A 291 -1.14 21.57 -9.20
CA GLY A 291 -0.91 21.10 -7.82
C GLY A 291 0.10 19.96 -7.74
N SER A 292 0.67 19.73 -6.57
CA SER A 292 1.58 18.61 -6.27
C SER A 292 0.96 17.67 -5.26
N PHE A 293 1.26 16.37 -5.43
CA PHE A 293 0.87 15.32 -4.48
C PHE A 293 1.98 15.07 -3.46
N GLY A 294 1.60 14.88 -2.18
CA GLY A 294 2.53 14.61 -1.09
C GLY A 294 2.95 13.15 -0.92
N GLY A 295 2.39 12.26 -1.76
CA GLY A 295 2.54 10.81 -1.60
C GLY A 295 1.56 10.21 -0.59
N GLY A 296 0.64 11.01 -0.04
CA GLY A 296 -0.50 10.53 0.75
C GLY A 296 -1.55 9.88 -0.13
N GLY A 297 -2.40 9.06 0.50
CA GLY A 297 -3.51 8.40 -0.17
C GLY A 297 -3.83 7.05 0.45
N ALA A 298 -4.94 6.47 0.03
CA ALA A 298 -5.36 5.16 0.50
C ALA A 298 -5.73 4.26 -0.68
N GLY A 299 -5.56 2.96 -0.49
CA GLY A 299 -6.01 1.96 -1.44
C GLY A 299 -6.79 0.84 -0.77
N SER A 300 -7.79 0.32 -1.48
CA SER A 300 -8.59 -0.80 -1.02
C SER A 300 -8.86 -1.77 -2.15
N LYS A 301 -8.90 -3.06 -1.82
CA LYS A 301 -9.30 -4.16 -2.71
C LYS A 301 -10.64 -4.71 -2.26
N TRP A 302 -11.41 -5.30 -3.21
CA TRP A 302 -12.71 -5.93 -2.93
C TRP A 302 -12.85 -7.31 -3.55
#